data_f3df871a2b93396c5f98cfd3e1f837c3
#
_entry.id   f3df871a2b93396c5f98cfd3e1f837c3
#
_cell.length_a   1.000
_cell.length_b   1.000
_cell.length_c   1.000
_cell.angle_alpha   90.00
_cell.angle_beta   90.00
_cell.angle_gamma   90.00
#
_symmetry.space_group_name_H-M   'P 1'
#
loop_
_entity.id
_entity.type
_entity.pdbx_description
1 polymer ?
#
loop_
_entity_poly.entity_id
_entity_poly.type
_entity_poly.pdbx_seq_one_letter_code
_entity_poly.pdbx_strand_id
1 'polypeptide(L)'
;FLVVGLGGVGSWTVEALARSGVGHLSLVDGDAVCVSNTNRQLHAVAGNEGRPKTEAVAERARAIHPAIRTTLHQRFLSRFNPHEVLADFDGVVVDAMDALSPKCGLIAEAVNRKLPVVTVGGCAGRLDGTRLKITDLRDSRDDPLMMLVRKRLRQNFDFPRGKTPFGVSCVWSDEPFTQPTDCEGLPGGEIPEGEDLRPNCEWGYGTAAHVAGAFGLAAAGEALRLSLLRPE
;
A
#
# COMPACT_ATOMS: atom_id res chain seq x y z
N PHE A 1 3.51 8.12 -11.51
CA PHE A 1 2.86 7.21 -10.54
C PHE A 1 2.67 7.90 -9.21
N LEU A 2 1.55 7.67 -8.54
CA LEU A 2 1.29 8.10 -7.17
C LEU A 2 1.36 6.87 -6.27
N VAL A 3 2.24 6.89 -5.27
CA VAL A 3 2.33 5.81 -4.26
C VAL A 3 1.92 6.37 -2.91
N VAL A 4 0.87 5.78 -2.33
CA VAL A 4 0.29 6.19 -1.05
C VAL A 4 0.55 5.12 -0.01
N GLY A 5 1.20 5.51 1.09
CA GLY A 5 1.73 4.61 2.11
C GLY A 5 3.12 4.09 1.73
N LEU A 6 4.15 4.59 2.41
CA LEU A 6 5.56 4.24 2.16
C LEU A 6 6.11 3.28 3.23
N GLY A 7 5.24 2.41 3.72
CA GLY A 7 5.60 1.34 4.65
C GLY A 7 6.36 0.19 3.99
N GLY A 8 6.16 -1.03 4.50
CA GLY A 8 6.78 -2.23 3.97
C GLY A 8 6.54 -2.44 2.48
N VAL A 9 5.28 -2.41 2.05
CA VAL A 9 4.92 -2.63 0.64
C VAL A 9 5.29 -1.43 -0.23
N GLY A 10 4.89 -0.22 0.17
CA GLY A 10 5.09 0.97 -0.67
C GLY A 10 6.56 1.32 -0.91
N SER A 11 7.45 1.10 0.06
CA SER A 11 8.88 1.36 -0.13
C SER A 11 9.50 0.45 -1.20
N TRP A 12 9.14 -0.84 -1.24
CA TRP A 12 9.56 -1.77 -2.29
C TRP A 12 8.90 -1.47 -3.64
N THR A 13 7.67 -0.97 -3.63
CA THR A 13 7.01 -0.49 -4.86
C THR A 13 7.78 0.66 -5.48
N VAL A 14 8.15 1.67 -4.69
CA VAL A 14 8.94 2.82 -5.16
C VAL A 14 10.31 2.39 -5.67
N GLU A 15 10.99 1.49 -4.98
CA GLU A 15 12.27 0.92 -5.40
C GLU A 15 12.16 0.31 -6.81
N ALA A 16 11.15 -0.53 -7.02
CA ALA A 16 10.94 -1.19 -8.31
C ALA A 16 10.60 -0.19 -9.42
N LEU A 17 9.72 0.78 -9.17
CA LEU A 17 9.36 1.80 -10.14
C LEU A 17 10.56 2.67 -10.53
N ALA A 18 11.38 3.09 -9.56
CA ALA A 18 12.60 3.86 -9.82
C ALA A 18 13.60 3.07 -10.68
N ARG A 19 13.80 1.78 -10.38
CA ARG A 19 14.66 0.87 -11.17
C ARG A 19 14.13 0.58 -12.57
N SER A 20 12.83 0.73 -12.76
CA SER A 20 12.17 0.58 -14.06
C SER A 20 12.22 1.85 -14.92
N GLY A 21 12.92 2.90 -14.49
CA GLY A 21 13.11 4.12 -15.28
C GLY A 21 11.89 5.06 -15.28
N VAL A 22 11.01 4.96 -14.28
CA VAL A 22 9.84 5.85 -14.15
C VAL A 22 10.31 7.29 -13.98
N GLY A 23 9.80 8.20 -14.81
CA GLY A 23 10.25 9.61 -14.84
C GLY A 23 9.67 10.49 -13.72
N HIS A 24 8.55 10.13 -13.11
CA HIS A 24 7.93 10.91 -12.03
C HIS A 24 7.21 10.03 -10.99
N LEU A 25 7.48 10.30 -9.72
CA LEU A 25 6.84 9.69 -8.56
C LEU A 25 6.26 10.75 -7.65
N SER A 26 4.96 10.67 -7.37
CA SER A 26 4.30 11.37 -6.26
C SER A 26 4.22 10.42 -5.06
N LEU A 27 4.76 10.84 -3.92
CA LEU A 27 4.95 10.03 -2.73
C LEU A 27 4.14 10.61 -1.57
N VAL A 28 3.25 9.81 -0.98
CA VAL A 28 2.36 10.24 0.10
C VAL A 28 2.56 9.38 1.34
N ASP A 29 3.01 9.98 2.43
CA ASP A 29 3.08 9.36 3.76
C ASP A 29 3.23 10.46 4.81
N GLY A 30 2.60 10.30 5.97
CA GLY A 30 2.68 11.26 7.08
C GLY A 30 3.69 10.87 8.17
N ASP A 31 4.25 9.64 8.10
CA ASP A 31 5.11 9.12 9.14
C ASP A 31 6.58 9.52 8.98
N ALA A 32 7.29 9.42 10.10
CA ALA A 32 8.76 9.37 10.13
C ALA A 32 9.25 7.92 10.15
N VAL A 33 10.51 7.73 9.76
CA VAL A 33 11.22 6.45 9.86
C VAL A 33 11.42 6.09 11.33
N CYS A 34 11.08 4.87 11.70
CA CYS A 34 11.24 4.34 13.05
C CYS A 34 12.09 3.07 13.03
N VAL A 35 12.81 2.79 14.11
CA VAL A 35 13.62 1.56 14.28
C VAL A 35 12.78 0.29 14.10
N SER A 36 11.53 0.29 14.59
CA SER A 36 10.59 -0.83 14.42
C SER A 36 10.22 -1.14 12.96
N ASN A 37 10.62 -0.29 12.02
CA ASN A 37 10.37 -0.48 10.59
C ASN A 37 11.46 -1.29 9.88
N THR A 38 12.62 -1.51 10.54
CA THR A 38 13.85 -2.09 9.95
C THR A 38 13.63 -3.48 9.35
N ASN A 39 12.71 -4.27 9.92
CA ASN A 39 12.45 -5.63 9.47
C ASN A 39 11.73 -5.73 8.11
N ARG A 40 11.20 -4.61 7.56
CA ARG A 40 10.40 -4.67 6.32
C ARG A 40 10.42 -3.43 5.43
N GLN A 41 10.80 -2.26 5.96
CA GLN A 41 10.79 -1.00 5.21
C GLN A 41 12.20 -0.70 4.70
N LEU A 42 12.34 -0.53 3.40
CA LEU A 42 13.60 -0.46 2.70
C LEU A 42 14.46 0.76 3.09
N HIS A 43 13.83 1.86 3.45
CA HIS A 43 14.47 3.11 3.89
C HIS A 43 14.79 3.15 5.39
N ALA A 44 14.31 2.15 6.16
CA ALA A 44 14.59 2.05 7.58
C ALA A 44 15.98 1.45 7.82
N VAL A 45 17.00 2.27 7.64
CA VAL A 45 18.42 1.96 7.81
C VAL A 45 19.06 2.95 8.79
N ALA A 46 20.23 2.61 9.31
CA ALA A 46 21.00 3.50 10.20
C ALA A 46 21.16 4.89 9.59
N GLY A 47 20.92 5.92 10.37
CA GLY A 47 20.98 7.34 9.96
C GLY A 47 19.70 7.91 9.36
N ASN A 48 18.67 7.12 9.12
CA ASN A 48 17.37 7.61 8.62
C ASN A 48 16.31 7.75 9.71
N GLU A 49 16.55 7.30 10.94
CA GLU A 49 15.59 7.40 12.02
C GLU A 49 15.14 8.87 12.26
N GLY A 50 13.84 9.06 12.44
CA GLY A 50 13.20 10.38 12.64
C GLY A 50 13.01 11.18 11.36
N ARG A 51 13.60 10.81 10.22
CA ARG A 51 13.38 11.48 8.94
C ARG A 51 11.98 11.20 8.39
N PRO A 52 11.34 12.16 7.69
CA PRO A 52 10.10 11.86 6.97
C PRO A 52 10.30 10.70 5.98
N LYS A 53 9.39 9.73 5.96
CA LYS A 53 9.47 8.59 5.03
C LYS A 53 9.50 9.05 3.58
N THR A 54 8.73 10.07 3.24
CA THR A 54 8.69 10.64 1.87
C THR A 54 10.07 11.13 1.41
N GLU A 55 10.83 11.78 2.28
CA GLU A 55 12.17 12.29 1.98
C GLU A 55 13.18 11.14 1.81
N ALA A 56 13.20 10.21 2.78
CA ALA A 56 14.13 9.08 2.76
C ALA A 56 13.93 8.19 1.51
N VAL A 57 12.67 7.95 1.14
CA VAL A 57 12.31 7.16 -0.05
C VAL A 57 12.64 7.92 -1.34
N ALA A 58 12.37 9.23 -1.40
CA ALA A 58 12.69 10.04 -2.57
C ALA A 58 14.20 10.16 -2.82
N GLU A 59 14.99 10.32 -1.75
CA GLU A 59 16.46 10.32 -1.84
C GLU A 59 16.97 9.02 -2.45
N ARG A 60 16.45 7.89 -1.96
CA ARG A 60 16.80 6.59 -2.50
C ARG A 60 16.39 6.42 -3.97
N ALA A 61 15.19 6.87 -4.34
CA ALA A 61 14.75 6.83 -5.74
C ALA A 61 15.67 7.65 -6.66
N ARG A 62 16.11 8.83 -6.23
CA ARG A 62 17.08 9.65 -6.98
C ARG A 62 18.47 9.03 -7.04
N ALA A 63 18.89 8.31 -6.01
CA ALA A 63 20.16 7.58 -6.04
C ALA A 63 20.15 6.43 -7.07
N ILE A 64 18.97 5.85 -7.35
CA ILE A 64 18.78 4.82 -8.38
C ILE A 64 18.64 5.44 -9.76
N HIS A 65 17.80 6.46 -9.90
CA HIS A 65 17.52 7.14 -11.17
C HIS A 65 17.65 8.66 -10.98
N PRO A 66 18.83 9.25 -11.20
CA PRO A 66 19.09 10.67 -10.90
C PRO A 66 18.17 11.66 -11.61
N ALA A 67 17.61 11.30 -12.76
CA ALA A 67 16.68 12.16 -13.52
C ALA A 67 15.23 12.05 -13.05
N ILE A 68 14.92 11.19 -12.07
CA ILE A 68 13.54 11.02 -11.59
C ILE A 68 13.05 12.28 -10.88
N ARG A 69 11.87 12.74 -11.25
CA ARG A 69 11.19 13.82 -10.53
C ARG A 69 10.36 13.22 -9.40
N THR A 70 10.37 13.89 -8.25
CA THR A 70 9.58 13.46 -7.09
C THR A 70 8.75 14.62 -6.55
N THR A 71 7.45 14.36 -6.31
CA THR A 71 6.54 15.26 -5.59
C THR A 71 6.25 14.62 -4.23
N LEU A 72 6.48 15.36 -3.15
CA LEU A 72 6.36 14.83 -1.79
C LEU A 72 5.14 15.42 -1.10
N HIS A 73 4.29 14.55 -0.56
CA HIS A 73 3.12 14.90 0.23
C HIS A 73 3.29 14.32 1.63
N GLN A 74 3.94 15.07 2.51
CA GLN A 74 4.15 14.67 3.91
C GLN A 74 2.87 14.87 4.72
N ARG A 75 1.91 13.98 4.55
CA ARG A 75 0.61 14.03 5.21
C ARG A 75 -0.04 12.67 5.31
N PHE A 76 -0.93 12.54 6.28
CA PHE A 76 -1.86 11.42 6.34
C PHE A 76 -3.06 11.69 5.44
N LEU A 77 -3.48 10.66 4.70
CA LEU A 77 -4.77 10.69 4.05
C LEU A 77 -5.86 10.25 5.02
N SER A 78 -7.02 10.84 4.84
CA SER A 78 -8.29 10.43 5.41
C SER A 78 -9.25 10.04 4.28
N ARG A 79 -10.44 9.55 4.62
CA ARG A 79 -11.46 9.29 3.60
C ARG A 79 -11.98 10.55 2.91
N PHE A 80 -11.67 11.74 3.42
CA PHE A 80 -12.24 13.02 2.97
C PHE A 80 -11.28 13.85 2.11
N ASN A 81 -9.98 13.57 2.14
CA ASN A 81 -8.98 14.40 1.48
C ASN A 81 -8.15 13.74 0.36
N PRO A 82 -8.55 12.61 -0.24
CA PRO A 82 -7.79 12.05 -1.36
C PRO A 82 -7.75 12.97 -2.58
N HIS A 83 -8.76 13.83 -2.74
CA HIS A 83 -8.81 14.82 -3.81
C HIS A 83 -7.62 15.79 -3.81
N GLU A 84 -7.02 16.06 -2.64
CA GLU A 84 -5.87 16.97 -2.53
C GLU A 84 -4.60 16.43 -3.21
N VAL A 85 -4.42 15.11 -3.24
CA VAL A 85 -3.27 14.45 -3.90
C VAL A 85 -3.60 13.97 -5.31
N LEU A 86 -4.87 13.98 -5.68
CA LEU A 86 -5.35 13.56 -7.00
C LEU A 86 -5.78 14.74 -7.88
N ALA A 87 -5.68 16.02 -7.42
CA ALA A 87 -6.25 17.18 -8.11
C ALA A 87 -5.79 17.27 -9.57
N ASP A 88 -4.47 17.29 -9.79
CA ASP A 88 -3.85 17.41 -11.11
C ASP A 88 -3.11 16.14 -11.51
N PHE A 89 -3.50 14.99 -10.92
CA PHE A 89 -2.85 13.71 -11.17
C PHE A 89 -3.60 12.93 -12.27
N ASP A 90 -2.85 12.44 -13.25
CA ASP A 90 -3.36 11.68 -14.39
C ASP A 90 -2.70 10.30 -14.59
N GLY A 91 -1.87 9.87 -13.63
CA GLY A 91 -1.11 8.63 -13.70
C GLY A 91 -1.82 7.41 -13.08
N VAL A 92 -1.03 6.42 -12.71
CA VAL A 92 -1.49 5.21 -11.99
C VAL A 92 -1.33 5.43 -10.48
N VAL A 93 -2.38 5.12 -9.73
CA VAL A 93 -2.41 5.19 -8.27
C VAL A 93 -2.05 3.82 -7.69
N VAL A 94 -1.07 3.78 -6.80
CA VAL A 94 -0.74 2.60 -6.00
C VAL A 94 -1.08 2.88 -4.54
N ASP A 95 -2.05 2.16 -4.03
CA ASP A 95 -2.50 2.22 -2.65
C ASP A 95 -1.88 1.10 -1.83
N ALA A 96 -0.84 1.44 -1.06
CA ALA A 96 -0.11 0.56 -0.16
C ALA A 96 -0.39 0.84 1.33
N MET A 97 -1.52 1.50 1.62
CA MET A 97 -1.95 1.77 2.99
C MET A 97 -2.57 0.51 3.63
N ASP A 98 -2.43 0.41 4.95
CA ASP A 98 -3.11 -0.58 5.79
C ASP A 98 -4.37 -0.04 6.48
N ALA A 99 -4.53 1.28 6.55
CA ALA A 99 -5.67 1.94 7.17
C ALA A 99 -6.93 1.87 6.28
N LEU A 100 -7.97 1.21 6.76
CA LEU A 100 -9.20 0.90 6.02
C LEU A 100 -9.92 2.13 5.46
N SER A 101 -10.11 3.15 6.29
CA SER A 101 -10.94 4.32 5.93
C SER A 101 -10.32 5.18 4.83
N PRO A 102 -9.05 5.62 4.95
CA PRO A 102 -8.38 6.37 3.88
C PRO A 102 -8.20 5.54 2.60
N LYS A 103 -7.91 4.23 2.73
CA LYS A 103 -7.82 3.31 1.60
C LYS A 103 -9.11 3.29 0.77
N CYS A 104 -10.25 3.15 1.41
CA CYS A 104 -11.54 3.19 0.71
C CYS A 104 -11.80 4.55 0.04
N GLY A 105 -11.48 5.66 0.71
CA GLY A 105 -11.64 7.00 0.15
C GLY A 105 -10.76 7.23 -1.08
N LEU A 106 -9.49 6.81 -1.02
CA LEU A 106 -8.55 6.92 -2.14
C LEU A 106 -9.01 6.10 -3.35
N ILE A 107 -9.39 4.84 -3.13
CA ILE A 107 -9.88 3.95 -4.18
C ILE A 107 -11.12 4.56 -4.86
N ALA A 108 -12.10 5.00 -4.06
CA ALA A 108 -13.33 5.57 -4.59
C ALA A 108 -13.08 6.84 -5.41
N GLU A 109 -12.27 7.76 -4.90
CA GLU A 109 -11.94 9.00 -5.60
C GLU A 109 -11.17 8.73 -6.91
N ALA A 110 -10.20 7.82 -6.89
CA ALA A 110 -9.44 7.47 -8.09
C ALA A 110 -10.33 6.81 -9.16
N VAL A 111 -11.23 5.91 -8.77
CA VAL A 111 -12.19 5.27 -9.70
C VAL A 111 -13.14 6.31 -10.29
N ASN A 112 -13.68 7.24 -9.48
CA ASN A 112 -14.54 8.32 -9.96
C ASN A 112 -13.83 9.22 -10.99
N ARG A 113 -12.53 9.42 -10.84
CA ARG A 113 -11.67 10.15 -11.78
C ARG A 113 -11.19 9.29 -12.97
N LYS A 114 -11.58 8.03 -13.04
CA LYS A 114 -11.14 7.07 -14.07
C LYS A 114 -9.62 6.84 -14.09
N LEU A 115 -8.97 7.01 -12.95
CA LEU A 115 -7.56 6.71 -12.79
C LEU A 115 -7.36 5.20 -12.57
N PRO A 116 -6.37 4.57 -13.21
CA PRO A 116 -6.01 3.20 -12.90
C PRO A 116 -5.52 3.07 -11.46
N VAL A 117 -6.01 2.06 -10.75
CA VAL A 117 -5.68 1.82 -9.34
C VAL A 117 -5.13 0.41 -9.15
N VAL A 118 -4.02 0.33 -8.45
CA VAL A 118 -3.52 -0.91 -7.84
C VAL A 118 -3.64 -0.76 -6.33
N THR A 119 -4.48 -1.55 -5.70
CA THR A 119 -4.56 -1.63 -4.24
C THR A 119 -3.87 -2.90 -3.73
N VAL A 120 -3.32 -2.85 -2.54
CA VAL A 120 -2.57 -3.97 -1.96
C VAL A 120 -3.24 -4.43 -0.67
N GLY A 121 -3.38 -5.74 -0.53
CA GLY A 121 -3.91 -6.41 0.65
C GLY A 121 -2.93 -6.45 1.82
N GLY A 122 -3.33 -7.10 2.90
CA GLY A 122 -2.50 -7.27 4.08
C GLY A 122 -1.35 -8.25 3.85
N CYS A 123 -0.11 -7.82 4.11
CA CYS A 123 1.08 -8.68 4.02
C CYS A 123 1.52 -9.26 5.38
N ALA A 124 0.94 -8.80 6.49
CA ALA A 124 1.25 -9.29 7.83
C ALA A 124 0.67 -10.70 8.07
N GLY A 125 1.31 -11.47 8.97
CA GLY A 125 0.90 -12.82 9.31
C GLY A 125 1.04 -13.84 8.17
N ARG A 126 1.95 -13.57 7.20
CA ARG A 126 2.24 -14.42 6.05
C ARG A 126 3.72 -14.72 5.96
N LEU A 127 4.07 -15.88 5.42
CA LEU A 127 5.43 -16.39 5.30
C LEU A 127 5.85 -16.67 3.86
N ASP A 128 4.89 -16.93 2.98
CA ASP A 128 5.14 -17.32 1.59
C ASP A 128 4.85 -16.17 0.62
N GLY A 129 5.88 -15.42 0.26
CA GLY A 129 5.80 -14.34 -0.73
C GLY A 129 5.51 -14.81 -2.17
N THR A 130 5.47 -16.12 -2.44
CA THR A 130 5.13 -16.66 -3.77
C THR A 130 3.63 -16.89 -3.98
N ARG A 131 2.85 -16.86 -2.91
CA ARG A 131 1.40 -17.07 -2.97
C ARG A 131 0.61 -15.81 -3.31
N LEU A 132 1.16 -14.98 -4.17
CA LEU A 132 0.51 -13.75 -4.61
C LEU A 132 -0.45 -13.99 -5.76
N LYS A 133 -1.55 -13.24 -5.73
CA LYS A 133 -2.55 -13.13 -6.80
C LYS A 133 -2.73 -11.67 -7.18
N ILE A 134 -2.96 -11.44 -8.47
CA ILE A 134 -3.38 -10.14 -8.99
C ILE A 134 -4.71 -10.36 -9.68
N THR A 135 -5.77 -9.76 -9.14
CA THR A 135 -7.14 -9.89 -9.67
C THR A 135 -7.85 -8.55 -9.53
N ASP A 136 -9.07 -8.46 -10.06
CA ASP A 136 -9.96 -7.37 -9.62
C ASP A 136 -10.20 -7.47 -8.11
N LEU A 137 -10.25 -6.34 -7.42
CA LEU A 137 -10.48 -6.25 -5.97
C LEU A 137 -11.74 -7.04 -5.54
N ARG A 138 -12.77 -7.11 -6.38
CA ARG A 138 -13.97 -7.91 -6.13
C ARG A 138 -13.65 -9.38 -5.87
N ASP A 139 -12.63 -9.91 -6.53
CA ASP A 139 -12.29 -11.35 -6.52
C ASP A 139 -11.23 -11.73 -5.47
N SER A 140 -10.67 -10.74 -4.76
CA SER A 140 -9.73 -11.03 -3.66
C SER A 140 -10.41 -11.86 -2.57
N ARG A 141 -9.69 -12.84 -2.01
CA ARG A 141 -10.20 -13.79 -1.00
C ARG A 141 -9.17 -13.96 0.11
N ASP A 142 -9.57 -14.55 1.22
CA ASP A 142 -8.67 -14.93 2.32
C ASP A 142 -7.78 -13.79 2.85
N ASP A 143 -8.21 -12.54 2.61
CA ASP A 143 -7.56 -11.32 3.07
C ASP A 143 -8.56 -10.50 3.89
N PRO A 144 -8.40 -10.42 5.22
CA PRO A 144 -9.32 -9.70 6.10
C PRO A 144 -9.45 -8.22 5.76
N LEU A 145 -8.34 -7.54 5.40
CA LEU A 145 -8.37 -6.13 5.03
C LEU A 145 -9.18 -5.93 3.74
N MET A 146 -8.92 -6.74 2.71
CA MET A 146 -9.64 -6.62 1.44
C MET A 146 -11.12 -6.99 1.57
N MET A 147 -11.46 -7.91 2.46
CA MET A 147 -12.86 -8.20 2.78
C MET A 147 -13.59 -6.97 3.33
N LEU A 148 -12.97 -6.25 4.27
CA LEU A 148 -13.52 -5.02 4.85
C LEU A 148 -13.57 -3.88 3.83
N VAL A 149 -12.54 -3.72 3.01
CA VAL A 149 -12.49 -2.74 1.92
C VAL A 149 -13.65 -2.96 0.95
N ARG A 150 -13.85 -4.18 0.44
CA ARG A 150 -14.97 -4.50 -0.46
C ARG A 150 -16.33 -4.20 0.19
N LYS A 151 -16.50 -4.58 1.45
CA LYS A 151 -17.74 -4.30 2.21
C LYS A 151 -17.99 -2.79 2.28
N ARG A 152 -16.99 -2.02 2.68
CA ARG A 152 -17.12 -0.56 2.86
C ARG A 152 -17.31 0.19 1.55
N LEU A 153 -16.62 -0.21 0.48
CA LEU A 153 -16.81 0.37 -0.86
C LEU A 153 -18.24 0.18 -1.37
N ARG A 154 -18.84 -1.00 -1.16
CA ARG A 154 -20.24 -1.25 -1.51
C ARG A 154 -21.25 -0.52 -0.63
N GLN A 155 -20.93 -0.28 0.62
CA GLN A 155 -21.85 0.38 1.57
C GLN A 155 -21.84 1.90 1.44
N ASN A 156 -20.68 2.50 1.21
CA ASN A 156 -20.47 3.93 1.38
C ASN A 156 -20.06 4.67 0.09
N PHE A 157 -19.74 3.94 -1.00
CA PHE A 157 -19.19 4.53 -2.22
C PHE A 157 -19.80 3.96 -3.51
N ASP A 158 -20.97 3.34 -3.40
CA ASP A 158 -21.79 2.83 -4.52
C ASP A 158 -21.07 1.83 -5.46
N PHE A 159 -20.07 1.13 -4.97
CA PHE A 159 -19.39 0.08 -5.74
C PHE A 159 -20.35 -1.07 -6.06
N PRO A 160 -20.19 -1.69 -7.25
CA PRO A 160 -21.16 -2.68 -7.75
C PRO A 160 -21.25 -3.91 -6.83
N ARG A 161 -22.47 -4.47 -6.80
CA ARG A 161 -22.75 -5.75 -6.11
C ARG A 161 -22.69 -6.91 -7.12
N GLY A 162 -22.66 -8.12 -6.59
CA GLY A 162 -22.68 -9.34 -7.41
C GLY A 162 -21.38 -9.58 -8.18
N LYS A 163 -21.50 -9.93 -9.47
CA LYS A 163 -20.37 -10.37 -10.31
C LYS A 163 -19.68 -9.23 -11.10
N THR A 164 -20.18 -8.01 -11.02
CA THR A 164 -19.60 -6.87 -11.74
C THR A 164 -18.24 -6.50 -11.14
N PRO A 165 -17.16 -6.38 -11.94
CA PRO A 165 -15.85 -5.95 -11.46
C PRO A 165 -15.87 -4.54 -10.85
N PHE A 166 -14.93 -4.27 -9.96
CA PHE A 166 -14.72 -2.93 -9.41
C PHE A 166 -13.86 -2.05 -10.32
N GLY A 167 -13.13 -2.66 -11.27
CA GLY A 167 -12.16 -1.95 -12.10
C GLY A 167 -10.90 -1.54 -11.34
N VAL A 168 -10.60 -2.22 -10.25
CA VAL A 168 -9.46 -1.96 -9.36
C VAL A 168 -8.59 -3.20 -9.30
N SER A 169 -7.35 -3.10 -9.76
CA SER A 169 -6.38 -4.19 -9.60
C SER A 169 -5.99 -4.34 -8.13
N CYS A 170 -6.01 -5.58 -7.65
CA CYS A 170 -5.69 -5.91 -6.26
C CYS A 170 -4.58 -6.95 -6.20
N VAL A 171 -3.49 -6.62 -5.51
CA VAL A 171 -2.43 -7.56 -5.13
C VAL A 171 -2.76 -8.12 -3.76
N TRP A 172 -2.92 -9.44 -3.66
CA TRP A 172 -3.30 -10.11 -2.41
C TRP A 172 -2.69 -11.51 -2.36
N SER A 173 -2.71 -12.17 -1.20
CA SER A 173 -2.22 -13.54 -1.06
C SER A 173 -3.34 -14.48 -0.63
N ASP A 174 -3.34 -15.68 -1.20
CA ASP A 174 -4.22 -16.77 -0.80
C ASP A 174 -3.67 -17.61 0.38
N GLU A 175 -2.55 -17.20 0.94
CA GLU A 175 -2.04 -17.78 2.18
C GLU A 175 -2.94 -17.38 3.36
N PRO A 176 -3.38 -18.34 4.18
CA PRO A 176 -4.14 -18.05 5.38
C PRO A 176 -3.35 -17.12 6.32
N PHE A 177 -4.04 -16.17 6.94
CA PHE A 177 -3.46 -15.34 7.98
C PHE A 177 -3.10 -16.21 9.19
N THR A 178 -1.84 -16.14 9.61
CA THR A 178 -1.35 -16.82 10.81
C THR A 178 -1.05 -15.76 11.87
N GLN A 179 -1.76 -15.84 13.00
CA GLN A 179 -1.37 -15.02 14.14
C GLN A 179 0.01 -15.46 14.65
N PRO A 180 0.90 -14.52 14.97
CA PRO A 180 2.13 -14.89 15.65
C PRO A 180 1.78 -15.62 16.95
N THR A 181 2.26 -16.83 17.12
CA THR A 181 2.21 -17.55 18.40
C THR A 181 3.08 -16.79 19.40
N ASP A 182 2.60 -16.69 20.64
CA ASP A 182 3.21 -15.97 21.73
C ASP A 182 4.73 -16.13 21.75
N CYS A 183 5.45 -15.05 21.42
CA CYS A 183 6.78 -14.87 21.95
C CYS A 183 6.60 -14.47 23.42
N GLU A 184 7.13 -15.23 24.35
CA GLU A 184 7.13 -14.90 25.78
C GLU A 184 7.53 -13.43 25.96
N GLY A 185 6.61 -12.59 26.44
CA GLY A 185 6.83 -11.16 26.67
C GLY A 185 6.15 -10.17 25.71
N LEU A 186 5.43 -10.62 24.69
CA LEU A 186 4.53 -9.75 23.91
C LEU A 186 3.10 -9.87 24.47
N PRO A 187 2.38 -8.75 24.70
CA PRO A 187 1.01 -8.82 25.18
C PRO A 187 0.12 -9.50 24.13
N GLY A 188 -0.27 -10.73 24.39
CA GLY A 188 -1.36 -11.40 23.69
C GLY A 188 -2.67 -10.72 24.09
N GLY A 189 -3.11 -9.72 23.34
CA GLY A 189 -4.36 -9.04 23.57
C GLY A 189 -5.38 -9.42 22.52
N GLU A 190 -6.64 -9.56 22.96
CA GLU A 190 -7.79 -9.69 22.08
C GLU A 190 -7.84 -8.50 21.12
N ILE A 191 -8.14 -8.76 19.84
CA ILE A 191 -8.35 -7.71 18.83
C ILE A 191 -9.52 -6.84 19.32
N PRO A 192 -9.32 -5.54 19.60
CA PRO A 192 -10.43 -4.69 20.02
C PRO A 192 -11.51 -4.66 18.93
N GLU A 193 -12.75 -4.94 19.27
CA GLU A 193 -13.90 -4.65 18.41
C GLU A 193 -14.04 -3.14 18.27
N GLY A 194 -13.52 -2.56 17.20
CA GLY A 194 -13.57 -1.13 16.95
C GLY A 194 -13.04 -0.74 15.59
N GLU A 195 -13.39 0.46 15.14
CA GLU A 195 -13.18 0.95 13.76
C GLU A 195 -11.71 1.20 13.34
N ASP A 196 -10.72 1.07 14.22
CA ASP A 196 -9.31 1.35 13.97
C ASP A 196 -8.43 0.13 14.26
N LEU A 197 -8.36 -0.78 13.28
CA LEU A 197 -7.28 -1.78 13.20
C LEU A 197 -5.98 -1.08 12.77
N ARG A 198 -5.50 -0.11 13.55
CA ARG A 198 -4.16 0.43 13.33
C ARG A 198 -3.16 -0.52 13.99
N PRO A 199 -2.25 -1.13 13.22
CA PRO A 199 -1.10 -1.77 13.83
C PRO A 199 -0.33 -0.69 14.58
N ASN A 200 -0.44 -0.65 15.90
CA ASN A 200 0.48 0.15 16.68
C ASN A 200 1.81 -0.61 16.83
N CYS A 201 2.88 0.05 17.25
CA CYS A 201 4.20 -0.57 17.41
C CYS A 201 4.21 -1.69 18.48
N GLU A 202 3.16 -1.80 19.28
CA GLU A 202 3.00 -2.77 20.37
C GLU A 202 2.37 -4.09 19.89
N TRP A 203 1.62 -4.07 18.75
CA TRP A 203 0.94 -5.24 18.19
C TRP A 203 1.57 -5.60 16.84
N GLY A 204 2.75 -6.18 16.87
CA GLY A 204 3.41 -6.67 15.66
C GLY A 204 2.68 -7.90 15.10
N TYR A 205 1.90 -7.74 14.04
CA TYR A 205 1.29 -8.88 13.32
C TYR A 205 2.31 -9.74 12.56
N GLY A 206 3.60 -9.63 12.88
CA GLY A 206 4.65 -10.36 12.18
C GLY A 206 4.68 -10.05 10.68
N THR A 207 5.54 -9.14 10.28
CA THR A 207 5.78 -8.85 8.86
C THR A 207 7.23 -9.12 8.53
N ALA A 208 7.49 -9.86 7.46
CA ALA A 208 8.84 -10.16 7.00
C ALA A 208 9.17 -9.39 5.71
N ALA A 209 10.44 -8.98 5.56
CA ALA A 209 10.90 -8.20 4.42
C ALA A 209 10.61 -8.88 3.08
N HIS A 210 10.83 -10.19 2.97
CA HIS A 210 10.61 -10.92 1.73
C HIS A 210 9.13 -10.97 1.31
N VAL A 211 8.19 -11.03 2.26
CA VAL A 211 6.76 -10.97 1.96
C VAL A 211 6.37 -9.55 1.55
N ALA A 212 6.71 -8.53 2.36
CA ALA A 212 6.43 -7.15 2.03
C ALA A 212 7.06 -6.72 0.69
N GLY A 213 8.28 -7.19 0.43
CA GLY A 213 8.98 -6.98 -0.83
C GLY A 213 8.25 -7.62 -2.01
N ALA A 214 7.82 -8.88 -1.89
CA ALA A 214 7.08 -9.57 -2.93
C ALA A 214 5.79 -8.83 -3.30
N PHE A 215 5.02 -8.38 -2.30
CA PHE A 215 3.82 -7.56 -2.52
C PHE A 215 4.16 -6.22 -3.22
N GLY A 216 5.22 -5.54 -2.79
CA GLY A 216 5.64 -4.27 -3.37
C GLY A 216 6.12 -4.40 -4.82
N LEU A 217 6.90 -5.43 -5.12
CA LEU A 217 7.37 -5.73 -6.48
C LEU A 217 6.21 -6.10 -7.40
N ALA A 218 5.26 -6.91 -6.91
CA ALA A 218 4.05 -7.26 -7.66
C ALA A 218 3.16 -6.04 -7.95
N ALA A 219 3.00 -5.14 -6.96
CA ALA A 219 2.25 -3.91 -7.13
C ALA A 219 2.90 -2.97 -8.16
N ALA A 220 4.23 -2.85 -8.15
CA ALA A 220 4.96 -2.08 -9.14
C ALA A 220 4.80 -2.66 -10.56
N GLY A 221 4.94 -3.98 -10.72
CA GLY A 221 4.74 -4.66 -11.99
C GLY A 221 3.34 -4.44 -12.56
N GLU A 222 2.31 -4.56 -11.73
CA GLU A 222 0.92 -4.31 -12.14
C GLU A 222 0.68 -2.84 -12.49
N ALA A 223 1.26 -1.90 -11.71
CA ALA A 223 1.15 -0.48 -12.00
C ALA A 223 1.81 -0.13 -13.36
N LEU A 224 2.97 -0.69 -13.66
CA LEU A 224 3.63 -0.53 -14.96
C LEU A 224 2.76 -1.11 -16.08
N ARG A 225 2.20 -2.31 -15.90
CA ARG A 225 1.29 -2.91 -16.89
C ARG A 225 0.10 -2.00 -17.17
N LEU A 226 -0.54 -1.46 -16.14
CA LEU A 226 -1.67 -0.54 -16.31
C LEU A 226 -1.28 0.76 -17.01
N SER A 227 -0.07 1.27 -16.78
CA SER A 227 0.39 2.49 -17.44
C SER A 227 0.59 2.31 -18.96
N LEU A 228 1.01 1.10 -19.38
CA LEU A 228 1.22 0.76 -20.80
C LEU A 228 -0.10 0.51 -21.56
N LEU A 229 -1.19 0.25 -20.85
CA LEU A 229 -2.51 0.00 -21.45
C LEU A 229 -3.33 1.29 -21.61
N ARG A 230 -2.85 2.43 -21.12
CA ARG A 230 -3.53 3.72 -21.33
C ARG A 230 -3.33 4.13 -22.79
N PRO A 231 -4.42 4.45 -23.52
CA PRO A 231 -4.29 5.13 -24.80
C PRO A 231 -3.62 6.50 -24.59
N GLU A 232 -2.80 6.90 -25.52
CA GLU A 232 -2.18 8.23 -25.57
C GLU A 232 -3.24 9.35 -25.66
#